data_69e11b426bf5e1342e07890a7cd8c8b5
#
_entry.id   69e11b426bf5e1342e07890a7cd8c8b5
#
_cell.length_a   1.000
_cell.length_b   1.000
_cell.length_c   1.000
_cell.angle_alpha   90.00
_cell.angle_beta   90.00
_cell.angle_gamma   90.00
#
_symmetry.space_group_name_H-M   'P 1'
#
loop_
_entity.id
_entity.type
_entity.pdbx_description
1 polymer ?
#
loop_
_entity_poly.entity_id
_entity_poly.type
_entity_poly.pdbx_seq_one_letter_code
_entity_poly.pdbx_strand_id
1 'polypeptide(L)'
;MVFKDVRIELTVKQLRQDNSECTSVVFERPINFNYQAGDWIDVDFADTGYMGGKTYSLSSSPTESELAISFREGISPFKRKLQTVQPGEKMYISQYGNDYGFHLRDNKSSVLIAGGIGIAPFRSMLKEMFDMSVKNDVQLIYLNKGDNFLFKDELEEWKRALPNISIEYIVTKELKRKAREKLLLSLIKDITHNYYIAGPEAMVENTEHFLIDNGVNIKDIRIDSFGTY
;
A
#
# COMPACT_ATOMS: atom_id res chain seq x y z
N MET A 1 -14.38 -12.53 -4.09
CA MET A 1 -14.05 -12.11 -2.72
C MET A 1 -13.95 -13.36 -1.85
N VAL A 2 -12.80 -13.67 -1.32
CA VAL A 2 -12.64 -14.78 -0.35
C VAL A 2 -12.11 -14.13 0.92
N PHE A 3 -13.03 -13.66 1.76
CA PHE A 3 -12.69 -13.21 3.10
C PHE A 3 -12.66 -14.44 4.02
N LYS A 4 -11.64 -14.50 4.87
CA LYS A 4 -11.57 -15.50 5.93
C LYS A 4 -11.84 -14.79 7.23
N ASP A 5 -13.01 -15.08 7.83
CA ASP A 5 -13.24 -14.73 9.23
C ASP A 5 -12.30 -15.56 10.10
N VAL A 6 -11.42 -14.87 10.80
CA VAL A 6 -10.39 -15.49 11.62
C VAL A 6 -10.23 -14.71 12.93
N ARG A 7 -9.55 -15.28 13.89
CA ARG A 7 -9.03 -14.57 15.05
C ARG A 7 -7.57 -14.96 15.24
N ILE A 8 -6.68 -14.18 14.59
CA ILE A 8 -5.24 -14.42 14.68
C ILE A 8 -4.65 -13.37 15.61
N GLU A 9 -4.00 -13.81 16.67
CA GLU A 9 -3.33 -12.91 17.60
C GLU A 9 -2.07 -12.31 16.98
N LEU A 10 -1.93 -11.00 17.13
CA LEU A 10 -0.75 -10.22 16.79
C LEU A 10 -0.08 -9.72 18.07
N THR A 11 1.22 -9.90 18.19
CA THR A 11 2.01 -9.27 19.24
C THR A 11 2.74 -8.07 18.65
N VAL A 12 2.50 -6.89 19.20
CA VAL A 12 3.25 -5.68 18.83
C VAL A 12 4.72 -5.87 19.18
N LYS A 13 5.60 -5.75 18.21
CA LYS A 13 7.05 -5.77 18.39
C LYS A 13 7.62 -4.37 18.52
N GLN A 14 7.12 -3.44 17.71
CA GLN A 14 7.61 -2.07 17.66
C GLN A 14 6.57 -1.12 17.06
N LEU A 15 6.50 0.07 17.62
CA LEU A 15 5.90 1.23 16.97
C LEU A 15 7.03 2.08 16.37
N ARG A 16 7.05 2.25 15.06
CA ARG A 16 8.11 2.94 14.34
C ARG A 16 7.57 4.19 13.66
N GLN A 17 8.14 5.34 14.02
CA GLN A 17 7.91 6.59 13.31
C GLN A 17 8.68 6.55 11.98
N ASP A 18 7.99 6.47 10.85
CA ASP A 18 8.64 6.38 9.54
C ASP A 18 8.97 7.76 8.97
N ASN A 19 8.10 8.73 9.21
CA ASN A 19 8.32 10.15 8.90
C ASN A 19 7.43 11.04 9.79
N SER A 20 7.39 12.34 9.54
CA SER A 20 6.63 13.30 10.36
C SER A 20 5.10 13.10 10.36
N GLU A 21 4.55 12.30 9.47
CA GLU A 21 3.09 12.12 9.30
C GLU A 21 2.64 10.66 9.35
N CYS A 22 3.58 9.72 9.24
CA CYS A 22 3.29 8.30 9.09
C CYS A 22 4.06 7.45 10.09
N THR A 23 3.37 6.49 10.64
CA THR A 23 3.87 5.53 11.63
C THR A 23 3.55 4.11 11.15
N SER A 24 4.45 3.17 11.42
CA SER A 24 4.21 1.75 11.23
C SER A 24 4.11 1.02 12.57
N VAL A 25 3.15 0.12 12.69
CA VAL A 25 3.14 -0.90 13.73
C VAL A 25 3.75 -2.17 13.14
N VAL A 26 4.82 -2.63 13.77
CA VAL A 26 5.49 -3.87 13.43
C VAL A 26 5.07 -4.92 14.43
N PHE A 27 4.67 -6.09 13.94
CA PHE A 27 4.26 -7.24 14.74
C PHE A 27 5.22 -8.41 14.56
N GLU A 28 5.27 -9.27 15.57
CA GLU A 28 5.77 -10.63 15.37
C GLU A 28 4.88 -11.32 14.33
N ARG A 29 5.48 -11.94 13.32
CA ARG A 29 4.71 -12.67 12.32
C ARG A 29 4.10 -13.92 12.95
N PRO A 30 2.76 -14.10 12.94
CA PRO A 30 2.14 -15.28 13.50
C PRO A 30 2.56 -16.53 12.74
N ILE A 31 2.80 -17.62 13.47
CA ILE A 31 3.14 -18.93 12.88
C ILE A 31 2.02 -19.35 11.92
N ASN A 32 2.38 -19.77 10.72
CA ASN A 32 1.46 -20.19 9.66
C ASN A 32 0.54 -19.10 9.10
N PHE A 33 0.79 -17.82 9.39
CA PHE A 33 0.11 -16.74 8.70
C PHE A 33 0.77 -16.49 7.34
N ASN A 34 0.08 -16.94 6.29
CA ASN A 34 0.51 -16.79 4.91
C ASN A 34 -0.37 -15.77 4.20
N TYR A 35 0.25 -14.83 3.52
CA TYR A 35 -0.39 -13.78 2.74
C TYR A 35 0.41 -13.52 1.46
N GLN A 36 -0.15 -12.76 0.54
CA GLN A 36 0.52 -12.30 -0.68
C GLN A 36 0.81 -10.81 -0.61
N ALA A 37 1.84 -10.35 -1.31
CA ALA A 37 2.11 -8.92 -1.41
C ALA A 37 0.93 -8.19 -2.06
N GLY A 38 0.41 -7.16 -1.38
CA GLY A 38 -0.83 -6.47 -1.75
C GLY A 38 -2.05 -6.87 -0.94
N ASP A 39 -1.95 -7.87 -0.07
CA ASP A 39 -3.03 -8.21 0.85
C ASP A 39 -3.24 -7.15 1.93
N TRP A 40 -4.47 -7.10 2.42
CA TRP A 40 -4.86 -6.30 3.58
C TRP A 40 -5.30 -7.16 4.76
N ILE A 41 -5.30 -6.57 5.94
CA ILE A 41 -5.81 -7.16 7.17
C ILE A 41 -6.78 -6.20 7.86
N ASP A 42 -7.84 -6.73 8.47
CA ASP A 42 -8.63 -6.02 9.46
C ASP A 42 -8.02 -6.24 10.83
N VAL A 43 -7.59 -5.15 11.45
CA VAL A 43 -6.93 -5.18 12.77
C VAL A 43 -7.90 -4.67 13.84
N ASP A 44 -7.94 -5.38 14.95
CA ASP A 44 -8.78 -5.01 16.10
C ASP A 44 -7.99 -5.10 17.41
N PHE A 45 -8.45 -4.35 18.41
CA PHE A 45 -7.94 -4.44 19.77
C PHE A 45 -8.75 -5.47 20.57
N ALA A 46 -8.09 -6.09 21.57
CA ALA A 46 -8.78 -6.98 22.50
C ALA A 46 -9.84 -6.26 23.36
N ASP A 47 -9.69 -4.95 23.49
CA ASP A 47 -10.59 -4.10 24.27
C ASP A 47 -11.87 -3.82 23.48
N THR A 48 -13.00 -4.21 24.04
CA THR A 48 -14.34 -4.04 23.45
C THR A 48 -14.76 -2.56 23.26
N GLY A 49 -14.02 -1.61 23.83
CA GLY A 49 -14.24 -0.16 23.66
C GLY A 49 -13.93 0.36 22.26
N TYR A 50 -13.20 -0.41 21.45
CA TYR A 50 -12.83 -0.06 20.07
C TYR A 50 -13.52 -0.96 19.05
N MET A 51 -14.82 -1.20 19.23
CA MET A 51 -15.61 -2.06 18.37
C MET A 51 -15.53 -1.67 16.89
N GLY A 52 -15.15 -2.63 16.07
CA GLY A 52 -15.00 -2.53 14.63
C GLY A 52 -13.55 -2.37 14.21
N GLY A 53 -12.97 -3.45 13.74
CA GLY A 53 -11.63 -3.48 13.15
C GLY A 53 -11.46 -2.44 12.04
N LYS A 54 -10.23 -2.09 11.77
CA LYS A 54 -9.86 -1.18 10.68
C LYS A 54 -8.96 -1.90 9.70
N THR A 55 -9.30 -1.74 8.43
CA THR A 55 -8.57 -2.33 7.32
C THR A 55 -7.28 -1.56 7.04
N TYR A 56 -6.19 -2.30 6.92
CA TYR A 56 -4.89 -1.79 6.52
C TYR A 56 -4.24 -2.73 5.51
N SER A 57 -3.76 -2.19 4.40
CA SER A 57 -2.89 -2.94 3.50
C SER A 57 -1.57 -3.26 4.21
N LEU A 58 -1.08 -4.49 4.06
CA LEU A 58 0.20 -4.89 4.61
C LEU A 58 1.33 -4.15 3.90
N SER A 59 2.15 -3.45 4.67
CA SER A 59 3.35 -2.78 4.15
C SER A 59 4.58 -3.70 4.17
N SER A 60 4.58 -4.74 5.02
CA SER A 60 5.59 -5.80 4.96
C SER A 60 5.37 -6.72 3.77
N SER A 61 6.45 -7.28 3.24
CA SER A 61 6.43 -8.33 2.22
C SER A 61 6.25 -9.71 2.85
N PRO A 62 5.65 -10.68 2.12
CA PRO A 62 5.64 -12.08 2.54
C PRO A 62 7.03 -12.68 2.76
N THR A 63 8.06 -12.08 2.17
CA THR A 63 9.47 -12.48 2.31
C THR A 63 10.12 -11.99 3.60
N GLU A 64 9.49 -11.02 4.28
CA GLU A 64 10.00 -10.48 5.55
C GLU A 64 9.60 -11.36 6.74
N SER A 65 10.44 -11.37 7.78
CA SER A 65 10.20 -12.14 9.01
C SER A 65 9.16 -11.50 9.94
N GLU A 66 8.82 -10.25 9.71
CA GLU A 66 7.89 -9.45 10.50
C GLU A 66 6.65 -9.11 9.68
N LEU A 67 5.56 -8.79 10.37
CA LEU A 67 4.35 -8.26 9.78
C LEU A 67 4.25 -6.78 10.10
N ALA A 68 3.89 -5.94 9.13
CA ALA A 68 3.75 -4.51 9.36
C ALA A 68 2.56 -3.89 8.63
N ILE A 69 1.91 -2.96 9.31
CA ILE A 69 0.96 -2.01 8.73
C ILE A 69 1.49 -0.60 8.89
N SER A 70 1.23 0.24 7.91
CA SER A 70 1.62 1.66 7.97
C SER A 70 0.41 2.54 7.85
N PHE A 71 0.36 3.61 8.63
CA PHE A 71 -0.78 4.49 8.67
C PHE A 71 -0.36 5.95 8.83
N ARG A 72 -1.20 6.84 8.32
CA ARG A 72 -1.08 8.27 8.61
C ARG A 72 -1.70 8.54 9.97
N GLU A 73 -1.01 9.30 10.79
CA GLU A 73 -1.52 9.75 12.08
C GLU A 73 -2.91 10.41 11.95
N GLY A 74 -3.70 10.33 12.99
CA GLY A 74 -5.06 10.85 12.96
C GLY A 74 -5.73 10.88 14.33
N ILE A 75 -6.92 11.48 14.36
CA ILE A 75 -7.64 11.80 15.59
C ILE A 75 -8.76 10.82 15.95
N SER A 76 -9.07 9.84 15.09
CA SER A 76 -10.10 8.84 15.45
C SER A 76 -9.68 8.03 16.68
N PRO A 77 -10.63 7.55 17.50
CA PRO A 77 -10.28 6.77 18.70
C PRO A 77 -9.36 5.59 18.39
N PHE A 78 -9.64 4.85 17.30
CA PHE A 78 -8.82 3.73 16.88
C PHE A 78 -7.38 4.17 16.55
N LYS A 79 -7.21 5.23 15.73
CA LYS A 79 -5.89 5.74 15.36
C LYS A 79 -5.12 6.27 16.57
N ARG A 80 -5.79 6.96 17.50
CA ARG A 80 -5.15 7.42 18.74
C ARG A 80 -4.60 6.25 19.56
N LYS A 81 -5.38 5.17 19.68
CA LYS A 81 -4.91 3.97 20.39
C LYS A 81 -3.75 3.34 19.63
N LEU A 82 -3.87 3.21 18.29
CA LEU A 82 -2.82 2.62 17.45
C LEU A 82 -1.49 3.39 17.53
N GLN A 83 -1.53 4.71 17.69
CA GLN A 83 -0.35 5.57 17.86
C GLN A 83 0.35 5.40 19.24
N THR A 84 -0.24 4.68 20.16
CA THR A 84 0.26 4.53 21.54
C THR A 84 0.54 3.08 21.92
N VAL A 85 0.38 2.14 21.00
CA VAL A 85 0.64 0.72 21.28
C VAL A 85 2.09 0.49 21.69
N GLN A 86 2.28 -0.39 22.66
CA GLN A 86 3.59 -0.71 23.21
C GLN A 86 4.05 -2.11 22.82
N PRO A 87 5.35 -2.37 22.74
CA PRO A 87 5.86 -3.71 22.55
C PRO A 87 5.26 -4.70 23.56
N GLY A 88 4.81 -5.86 23.09
CA GLY A 88 4.12 -6.89 23.88
C GLY A 88 2.60 -6.74 23.94
N GLU A 89 2.02 -5.60 23.56
CA GLU A 89 0.56 -5.46 23.46
C GLU A 89 -0.02 -6.41 22.41
N LYS A 90 -1.28 -6.85 22.65
CA LYS A 90 -1.97 -7.79 21.78
C LYS A 90 -3.03 -7.07 20.95
N MET A 91 -3.02 -7.39 19.66
CA MET A 91 -4.05 -7.04 18.71
C MET A 91 -4.51 -8.32 17.98
N TYR A 92 -5.52 -8.22 17.13
CA TYR A 92 -6.05 -9.38 16.42
C TYR A 92 -6.33 -9.03 14.98
N ILE A 93 -6.05 -9.99 14.08
CA ILE A 93 -6.60 -9.97 12.73
C ILE A 93 -7.96 -10.65 12.81
N SER A 94 -9.03 -9.93 12.44
CA SER A 94 -10.39 -10.46 12.35
C SER A 94 -10.74 -10.94 10.93
N GLN A 95 -10.18 -10.29 9.91
CA GLN A 95 -10.30 -10.67 8.52
C GLN A 95 -9.01 -10.33 7.76
N TYR A 96 -8.75 -11.03 6.68
CA TYR A 96 -7.69 -10.68 5.75
C TYR A 96 -8.02 -11.16 4.34
N GLY A 97 -7.40 -10.55 3.37
CA GLY A 97 -7.63 -10.94 1.98
C GLY A 97 -7.09 -9.93 0.99
N ASN A 98 -7.64 -10.05 -0.20
CA ASN A 98 -7.29 -9.20 -1.32
C ASN A 98 -8.53 -8.94 -2.17
N ASP A 99 -8.71 -7.69 -2.56
CA ASP A 99 -9.81 -7.31 -3.41
C ASP A 99 -9.39 -7.35 -4.88
N TYR A 100 -10.16 -8.06 -5.68
CA TYR A 100 -10.03 -8.10 -7.14
C TYR A 100 -8.64 -8.51 -7.67
N GLY A 101 -7.84 -9.22 -6.86
CA GLY A 101 -6.52 -9.69 -7.25
C GLY A 101 -5.51 -8.54 -7.35
N PHE A 102 -5.46 -7.68 -6.32
CA PHE A 102 -4.50 -6.60 -6.18
C PHE A 102 -3.10 -7.15 -5.84
N HIS A 103 -2.59 -7.99 -6.74
CA HIS A 103 -1.25 -8.60 -6.69
C HIS A 103 -0.55 -8.36 -8.03
N LEU A 104 0.76 -8.20 -8.01
CA LEU A 104 1.52 -8.11 -9.26
C LEU A 104 1.35 -9.38 -10.07
N ARG A 105 1.03 -9.21 -11.35
CA ARG A 105 0.93 -10.29 -12.33
C ARG A 105 2.18 -10.31 -13.18
N ASP A 106 2.67 -11.49 -13.48
CA ASP A 106 3.87 -11.73 -14.27
C ASP A 106 3.65 -11.76 -15.79
N ASN A 107 2.39 -11.62 -16.22
CA ASN A 107 2.01 -11.73 -17.63
C ASN A 107 2.25 -10.45 -18.47
N LYS A 108 2.41 -9.30 -17.83
CA LYS A 108 2.61 -7.98 -18.45
C LYS A 108 3.43 -7.08 -17.52
N SER A 109 4.05 -6.06 -18.10
CA SER A 109 4.61 -4.93 -17.34
C SER A 109 3.52 -4.24 -16.50
N SER A 110 3.89 -3.63 -15.40
CA SER A 110 2.96 -3.04 -14.46
C SER A 110 3.26 -1.57 -14.17
N VAL A 111 2.21 -0.77 -14.06
CA VAL A 111 2.26 0.62 -13.59
C VAL A 111 1.56 0.72 -12.25
N LEU A 112 2.28 1.12 -11.22
CA LEU A 112 1.79 1.31 -9.86
C LEU A 112 1.61 2.80 -9.62
N ILE A 113 0.40 3.24 -9.24
CA ILE A 113 0.09 4.64 -8.98
C ILE A 113 -0.30 4.79 -7.51
N ALA A 114 0.64 5.29 -6.71
CA ALA A 114 0.46 5.46 -5.27
C ALA A 114 0.04 6.89 -4.91
N GLY A 115 -0.92 7.04 -4.01
CA GLY A 115 -1.30 8.31 -3.39
C GLY A 115 -1.01 8.34 -1.89
N GLY A 116 0.03 9.09 -1.46
CA GLY A 116 0.39 9.20 -0.05
C GLY A 116 0.64 7.85 0.61
N ILE A 117 -0.15 7.50 1.65
CA ILE A 117 -0.04 6.21 2.36
C ILE A 117 -0.42 5.00 1.48
N GLY A 118 -1.01 5.20 0.31
CA GLY A 118 -1.26 4.16 -0.69
C GLY A 118 -0.01 3.48 -1.23
N ILE A 119 1.16 3.96 -0.84
CA ILE A 119 2.43 3.28 -1.10
C ILE A 119 2.56 1.95 -0.32
N ALA A 120 1.82 1.75 0.78
CA ALA A 120 1.97 0.60 1.66
C ALA A 120 1.88 -0.77 0.93
N PRO A 121 0.83 -1.10 0.18
CA PRO A 121 0.77 -2.35 -0.56
C PRO A 121 1.85 -2.45 -1.64
N PHE A 122 2.24 -1.34 -2.26
CA PHE A 122 3.31 -1.33 -3.27
C PHE A 122 4.70 -1.53 -2.66
N ARG A 123 4.94 -1.04 -1.44
CA ARG A 123 6.16 -1.37 -0.71
C ARG A 123 6.30 -2.87 -0.52
N SER A 124 5.22 -3.54 -0.12
CA SER A 124 5.17 -4.99 0.03
C SER A 124 5.51 -5.71 -1.29
N MET A 125 4.90 -5.28 -2.41
CA MET A 125 5.12 -5.86 -3.73
C MET A 125 6.56 -5.64 -4.22
N LEU A 126 7.08 -4.43 -4.10
CA LEU A 126 8.43 -4.08 -4.56
C LEU A 126 9.52 -4.75 -3.70
N LYS A 127 9.27 -4.92 -2.40
CA LYS A 127 10.16 -5.69 -1.52
C LYS A 127 10.20 -7.16 -1.92
N GLU A 128 9.06 -7.77 -2.21
CA GLU A 128 9.01 -9.15 -2.70
C GLU A 128 9.79 -9.29 -4.03
N MET A 129 9.57 -8.36 -4.98
CA MET A 129 10.34 -8.34 -6.23
C MET A 129 11.84 -8.26 -5.99
N PHE A 130 12.26 -7.39 -5.06
CA PHE A 130 13.68 -7.24 -4.71
C PHE A 130 14.27 -8.54 -4.14
N ASP A 131 13.59 -9.14 -3.16
CA ASP A 131 14.07 -10.35 -2.48
C ASP A 131 14.08 -11.57 -3.41
N MET A 132 13.09 -11.67 -4.30
CA MET A 132 12.93 -12.77 -5.23
C MET A 132 13.65 -12.55 -6.57
N SER A 133 14.25 -11.37 -6.78
CA SER A 133 14.89 -10.97 -8.05
C SER A 133 13.95 -11.13 -9.26
N VAL A 134 12.68 -10.73 -9.09
CA VAL A 134 11.65 -10.80 -10.14
C VAL A 134 11.98 -9.86 -11.29
N LYS A 135 11.83 -10.33 -12.55
CA LYS A 135 12.27 -9.62 -13.74
C LYS A 135 11.19 -8.83 -14.48
N ASN A 136 9.97 -8.80 -13.97
CA ASN A 136 8.90 -8.03 -14.58
C ASN A 136 9.19 -6.53 -14.52
N ASP A 137 8.94 -5.81 -15.60
CA ASP A 137 9.09 -4.36 -15.61
C ASP A 137 7.98 -3.70 -14.78
N VAL A 138 8.37 -2.86 -13.84
CA VAL A 138 7.48 -2.11 -12.98
C VAL A 138 7.84 -0.63 -12.98
N GLN A 139 6.83 0.21 -13.25
CA GLN A 139 6.91 1.65 -13.06
C GLN A 139 6.07 2.06 -11.85
N LEU A 140 6.69 2.66 -10.85
CA LEU A 140 5.98 3.30 -9.74
C LEU A 140 5.86 4.81 -9.99
N ILE A 141 4.63 5.32 -10.00
CA ILE A 141 4.31 6.76 -10.00
C ILE A 141 3.78 7.10 -8.61
N TYR A 142 4.62 7.76 -7.81
CA TYR A 142 4.30 8.04 -6.41
C TYR A 142 3.92 9.52 -6.22
N LEU A 143 2.62 9.73 -5.99
CA LEU A 143 2.00 11.04 -5.76
C LEU A 143 1.94 11.33 -4.26
N ASN A 144 2.52 12.43 -3.80
CA ASN A 144 2.37 12.87 -2.41
C ASN A 144 2.15 14.39 -2.35
N LYS A 145 1.50 14.87 -1.29
CA LYS A 145 1.26 16.32 -1.13
C LYS A 145 2.58 17.09 -1.00
N GLY A 146 3.50 16.60 -0.19
CA GLY A 146 4.83 17.17 0.04
C GLY A 146 5.94 16.26 -0.49
N ASP A 147 7.17 16.65 -0.22
CA ASP A 147 8.39 15.93 -0.61
C ASP A 147 8.79 14.81 0.36
N ASN A 148 8.04 14.65 1.46
CA ASN A 148 8.26 13.63 2.48
C ASN A 148 7.62 12.30 2.06
N PHE A 149 8.23 11.62 1.10
CA PHE A 149 7.75 10.34 0.58
C PHE A 149 8.09 9.19 1.54
N LEU A 150 7.05 8.46 1.96
CA LEU A 150 7.21 7.29 2.82
C LEU A 150 8.01 6.19 2.11
N PHE A 151 8.90 5.50 2.83
CA PHE A 151 9.77 4.42 2.32
C PHE A 151 10.76 4.83 1.21
N LYS A 152 11.02 6.13 1.03
CA LYS A 152 11.82 6.61 -0.10
C LYS A 152 13.20 5.96 -0.17
N ASP A 153 13.89 5.82 0.95
CA ASP A 153 15.25 5.27 0.99
C ASP A 153 15.28 3.79 0.55
N GLU A 154 14.33 2.98 1.03
CA GLU A 154 14.17 1.59 0.61
C GLU A 154 13.84 1.49 -0.88
N LEU A 155 12.89 2.31 -1.35
CA LEU A 155 12.47 2.34 -2.76
C LEU A 155 13.63 2.72 -3.70
N GLU A 156 14.47 3.69 -3.31
CA GLU A 156 15.66 4.07 -4.08
C GLU A 156 16.77 3.00 -4.03
N GLU A 157 16.89 2.25 -2.94
CA GLU A 157 17.77 1.08 -2.86
C GLU A 157 17.35 0.01 -3.86
N TRP A 158 16.06 -0.37 -3.86
CA TRP A 158 15.54 -1.40 -4.76
C TRP A 158 15.61 -0.98 -6.23
N LYS A 159 15.31 0.29 -6.54
CA LYS A 159 15.47 0.85 -7.88
C LYS A 159 16.92 0.77 -8.39
N ARG A 160 17.90 0.99 -7.51
CA ARG A 160 19.33 0.86 -7.89
C ARG A 160 19.75 -0.60 -8.11
N ALA A 161 19.16 -1.52 -7.37
CA ALA A 161 19.49 -2.95 -7.46
C ALA A 161 18.78 -3.67 -8.60
N LEU A 162 17.57 -3.21 -8.98
CA LEU A 162 16.74 -3.85 -10.00
C LEU A 162 16.52 -2.90 -11.19
N PRO A 163 17.17 -3.14 -12.34
CA PRO A 163 17.08 -2.27 -13.52
C PRO A 163 15.68 -2.24 -14.17
N ASN A 164 14.82 -3.18 -13.83
CA ASN A 164 13.44 -3.29 -14.28
C ASN A 164 12.44 -2.52 -13.40
N ILE A 165 12.91 -1.77 -12.39
CA ILE A 165 12.08 -0.89 -11.56
C ILE A 165 12.40 0.56 -11.90
N SER A 166 11.38 1.34 -12.28
CA SER A 166 11.46 2.79 -12.41
C SER A 166 10.54 3.47 -11.40
N ILE A 167 10.96 4.59 -10.83
CA ILE A 167 10.18 5.33 -9.82
C ILE A 167 10.20 6.81 -10.15
N GLU A 168 8.99 7.40 -10.19
CA GLU A 168 8.76 8.83 -10.37
C GLU A 168 8.06 9.39 -9.13
N TYR A 169 8.69 10.35 -8.46
CA TYR A 169 8.13 11.04 -7.30
C TYR A 169 7.50 12.36 -7.72
N ILE A 170 6.22 12.56 -7.41
CA ILE A 170 5.46 13.73 -7.82
C ILE A 170 4.88 14.43 -6.59
N VAL A 171 5.36 15.66 -6.34
CA VAL A 171 4.78 16.56 -5.33
C VAL A 171 3.54 17.23 -5.91
N THR A 172 2.38 17.01 -5.26
CA THR A 172 1.07 17.41 -5.81
C THR A 172 0.50 18.71 -5.23
N LYS A 173 1.13 19.28 -4.19
CA LYS A 173 0.62 20.46 -3.47
C LYS A 173 0.25 21.63 -4.39
N GLU A 174 1.09 21.91 -5.38
CA GLU A 174 0.92 23.02 -6.33
C GLU A 174 0.29 22.58 -7.67
N LEU A 175 0.01 21.26 -7.84
CA LEU A 175 -0.52 20.73 -9.08
C LEU A 175 -2.04 20.74 -9.10
N LYS A 176 -2.62 21.57 -9.97
CA LYS A 176 -4.04 21.48 -10.30
C LYS A 176 -4.34 20.17 -11.03
N ARG A 177 -5.60 19.71 -10.97
CA ARG A 177 -6.06 18.45 -11.57
C ARG A 177 -5.58 18.27 -13.02
N LYS A 178 -5.81 19.23 -13.91
CA LYS A 178 -5.40 19.16 -15.32
C LYS A 178 -3.89 19.01 -15.51
N ALA A 179 -3.09 19.70 -14.68
CA ALA A 179 -1.63 19.57 -14.75
C ALA A 179 -1.15 18.19 -14.33
N ARG A 180 -1.78 17.60 -13.31
CA ARG A 180 -1.51 16.24 -12.87
C ARG A 180 -1.90 15.19 -13.92
N GLU A 181 -3.08 15.33 -14.53
CA GLU A 181 -3.52 14.47 -15.63
C GLU A 181 -2.56 14.54 -16.82
N LYS A 182 -2.13 15.74 -17.22
CA LYS A 182 -1.13 15.92 -18.28
C LYS A 182 0.22 15.25 -17.95
N LEU A 183 0.64 15.36 -16.69
CA LEU A 183 1.87 14.71 -16.23
C LEU A 183 1.73 13.18 -16.25
N LEU A 184 0.63 12.63 -15.75
CA LEU A 184 0.36 11.19 -15.82
C LEU A 184 0.38 10.68 -17.25
N LEU A 185 -0.26 11.40 -18.21
CA LEU A 185 -0.20 11.05 -19.65
C LEU A 185 1.21 11.00 -20.18
N SER A 186 2.10 11.90 -19.75
CA SER A 186 3.48 11.90 -20.20
C SER A 186 4.31 10.74 -19.67
N LEU A 187 3.90 10.16 -18.55
CA LEU A 187 4.57 9.03 -17.88
C LEU A 187 4.02 7.68 -18.34
N ILE A 188 2.72 7.61 -18.66
CA ILE A 188 2.06 6.40 -19.15
C ILE A 188 2.35 6.24 -20.64
N LYS A 189 3.27 5.33 -20.96
CA LYS A 189 3.72 5.12 -22.35
C LYS A 189 2.96 4.03 -23.08
N ASP A 190 2.37 3.09 -22.35
CA ASP A 190 1.71 1.92 -22.92
C ASP A 190 0.44 1.57 -22.15
N ILE A 191 -0.69 1.66 -22.84
CA ILE A 191 -2.03 1.37 -22.30
C ILE A 191 -2.32 -0.12 -22.11
N THR A 192 -1.42 -1.00 -22.56
CA THR A 192 -1.58 -2.46 -22.46
C THR A 192 -1.02 -3.06 -21.19
N HIS A 193 -0.35 -2.27 -20.34
CA HIS A 193 0.18 -2.68 -19.04
C HIS A 193 -0.93 -3.04 -18.04
N ASN A 194 -0.56 -3.76 -16.97
CA ASN A 194 -1.39 -3.84 -15.77
C ASN A 194 -1.25 -2.55 -14.96
N TYR A 195 -2.36 -2.00 -14.49
CA TYR A 195 -2.42 -0.79 -13.68
C TYR A 195 -2.91 -1.11 -12.29
N TYR A 196 -2.20 -0.62 -11.29
CA TYR A 196 -2.56 -0.75 -9.88
C TYR A 196 -2.61 0.65 -9.28
N ILE A 197 -3.74 0.99 -8.66
CA ILE A 197 -3.95 2.32 -8.08
C ILE A 197 -4.25 2.15 -6.60
N ALA A 198 -3.48 2.78 -5.72
CA ALA A 198 -3.73 2.74 -4.29
C ALA A 198 -3.64 4.13 -3.66
N GLY A 199 -4.59 4.46 -2.78
CA GLY A 199 -4.62 5.76 -2.11
C GLY A 199 -6.00 6.21 -1.66
N PRO A 200 -6.16 7.53 -1.39
CA PRO A 200 -7.46 8.10 -1.03
C PRO A 200 -8.51 7.87 -2.13
N GLU A 201 -9.73 7.52 -1.73
CA GLU A 201 -10.85 7.16 -2.61
C GLU A 201 -11.00 8.10 -3.82
N ALA A 202 -11.13 9.41 -3.58
CA ALA A 202 -11.26 10.38 -4.66
C ALA A 202 -10.06 10.43 -5.63
N MET A 203 -8.85 10.08 -5.17
CA MET A 203 -7.67 9.98 -6.03
C MET A 203 -7.73 8.71 -6.87
N VAL A 204 -8.13 7.59 -6.28
CA VAL A 204 -8.26 6.29 -6.95
C VAL A 204 -9.32 6.39 -8.04
N GLU A 205 -10.53 6.82 -7.72
CA GLU A 205 -11.63 7.01 -8.68
C GLU A 205 -11.26 7.92 -9.86
N ASN A 206 -10.70 9.10 -9.56
CA ASN A 206 -10.29 10.04 -10.61
C ASN A 206 -9.19 9.46 -11.51
N THR A 207 -8.28 8.67 -10.95
CA THR A 207 -7.18 8.05 -11.72
C THR A 207 -7.69 6.89 -12.56
N GLU A 208 -8.59 6.08 -12.02
CA GLU A 208 -9.24 4.98 -12.75
C GLU A 208 -10.01 5.51 -13.96
N HIS A 209 -10.92 6.49 -13.76
CA HIS A 209 -11.66 7.13 -14.85
C HIS A 209 -10.71 7.74 -15.90
N PHE A 210 -9.67 8.44 -15.44
CA PHE A 210 -8.67 9.01 -16.32
C PHE A 210 -7.97 7.94 -17.20
N LEU A 211 -7.61 6.78 -16.64
CA LEU A 211 -6.99 5.68 -17.38
C LEU A 211 -7.96 5.09 -18.43
N ILE A 212 -9.21 4.87 -18.04
CA ILE A 212 -10.25 4.36 -18.94
C ILE A 212 -10.50 5.33 -20.09
N ASP A 213 -10.64 6.64 -19.81
CA ASP A 213 -10.86 7.70 -20.81
C ASP A 213 -9.69 7.81 -21.80
N ASN A 214 -8.49 7.37 -21.39
CA ASN A 214 -7.30 7.33 -22.25
C ASN A 214 -7.00 5.94 -22.85
N GLY A 215 -7.97 5.02 -22.81
CA GLY A 215 -7.95 3.77 -23.55
C GLY A 215 -7.40 2.55 -22.80
N VAL A 216 -7.10 2.68 -21.51
CA VAL A 216 -6.71 1.52 -20.69
C VAL A 216 -7.94 0.64 -20.47
N ASN A 217 -7.78 -0.67 -20.68
CA ASN A 217 -8.88 -1.60 -20.46
C ASN A 217 -9.14 -1.77 -18.95
N ILE A 218 -10.39 -1.63 -18.53
CA ILE A 218 -10.79 -1.80 -17.12
C ILE A 218 -10.36 -3.15 -16.53
N LYS A 219 -10.27 -4.20 -17.33
CA LYS A 219 -9.79 -5.53 -16.90
C LYS A 219 -8.30 -5.53 -16.49
N ASP A 220 -7.55 -4.54 -16.94
CA ASP A 220 -6.14 -4.37 -16.61
C ASP A 220 -5.92 -3.40 -15.45
N ILE A 221 -7.00 -2.79 -14.90
CA ILE A 221 -6.96 -1.88 -13.75
C ILE A 221 -7.38 -2.62 -12.47
N ARG A 222 -6.64 -2.38 -11.39
CA ARG A 222 -6.93 -2.85 -10.02
C ARG A 222 -6.76 -1.71 -9.06
N ILE A 223 -7.65 -1.64 -8.10
CA ILE A 223 -7.70 -0.52 -7.16
C ILE A 223 -7.67 -1.01 -5.70
N ASP A 224 -7.03 -0.24 -4.85
CA ASP A 224 -7.06 -0.33 -3.39
C ASP A 224 -7.34 1.07 -2.83
N SER A 225 -8.60 1.33 -2.46
CA SER A 225 -9.04 2.66 -2.04
C SER A 225 -9.21 2.73 -0.52
N PHE A 226 -8.63 3.77 0.07
CA PHE A 226 -8.77 4.03 1.49
C PHE A 226 -9.82 5.10 1.72
N GLY A 227 -10.89 4.75 2.44
CA GLY A 227 -11.89 5.72 2.87
C GLY A 227 -11.27 6.86 3.70
N THR A 228 -11.86 8.02 3.66
CA THR A 228 -11.57 9.14 4.57
C THR A 228 -12.12 8.78 5.95
N TYR A 229 -11.25 8.33 6.87
CA TYR A 229 -11.59 8.10 8.27
C TYR A 229 -11.13 9.27 9.14
#